data_670b2ac7d6c19b0790280565827e67a4
#
_entry.id   670b2ac7d6c19b0790280565827e67a4
#
_cell.length_a   1.000
_cell.length_b   1.000
_cell.length_c   1.000
_cell.angle_alpha   90.00
_cell.angle_beta   90.00
_cell.angle_gamma   90.00
#
_symmetry.space_group_name_H-M   'P 1'
#
loop_
_entity.id
_entity.type
_entity.pdbx_description
1 polymer ?
#
loop_
_entity_poly.entity_id
_entity_poly.type
_entity_poly.pdbx_seq_one_letter_code
_entity_poly.pdbx_strand_id
1 'polypeptide(L)'
;MPRRERPLVADGGVLSQFAVDLRKLREKAGSPPYRELGRRAHYAAGTLSDAAAGRKLPTLAVTRAYVRACKGDVGEWEKRYREVVEELAVAAGSPAVTEGPFPGDAAFGPDDADRFFGREDVVARLTGMVASERSVVVYGASGAGKSSVLRAGLVARIRSSGPVILMTPGPFPLGECAARLAELAGEPAGRLRAGLAADAANLHRYARRAVPAPDADLLVVVDQFEEVFTRCRDRGERDAFLAALGRAARDPDSRVRVVLGVRADFLARCAEIPVLAEVPRTAQMRVGAMTTEQLRSAIVRPAAEAGHRVDSALLATLMAETARQAGALPLVSRALRETWRCGGALTLEDYRAAGGITRSLVRVAEDVYDEFDDVQRAIARDLFTRLAEPGEETVDTARHVHRRELDTGPDLDVVVERLVRARLVTVDTDGLDVAHDALIRDWPRLRGWLTADRPGLAVHRRLTETTGLWEAANGDPALVYRGARLESVLGWSARARLTGRERRFLDAGVAVRDAEERRGRERARRIRQLGAVVVASGAIAVVSTVAALVRRGDR
;
A
#
# COMPACT_ATOMS: atom_id res chain seq x y z
N MET A 1 -45.33 -2.14 6.59
CA MET A 1 -45.03 -2.96 7.77
C MET A 1 -43.59 -3.43 7.71
N PRO A 2 -42.80 -3.35 8.79
CA PRO A 2 -41.46 -3.88 8.79
C PRO A 2 -41.53 -5.40 8.61
N ARG A 3 -40.76 -5.93 7.64
CA ARG A 3 -40.64 -7.38 7.42
C ARG A 3 -40.10 -8.01 8.71
N ARG A 4 -40.83 -8.98 9.29
CA ARG A 4 -40.37 -9.76 10.46
C ARG A 4 -39.05 -10.44 10.09
N GLU A 5 -38.08 -10.38 10.99
CA GLU A 5 -36.82 -11.14 10.85
C GLU A 5 -37.13 -12.63 10.68
N ARG A 6 -36.39 -13.28 9.77
CA ARG A 6 -36.51 -14.74 9.65
C ARG A 6 -36.06 -15.40 10.95
N PRO A 7 -36.74 -16.47 11.41
CA PRO A 7 -36.30 -17.23 12.56
C PRO A 7 -34.86 -17.72 12.33
N LEU A 8 -34.02 -17.64 13.36
CA LEU A 8 -32.72 -18.31 13.34
C LEU A 8 -32.97 -19.80 13.40
N VAL A 9 -32.20 -20.59 12.65
CA VAL A 9 -32.21 -22.05 12.77
C VAL A 9 -31.73 -22.36 14.18
N ALA A 10 -32.54 -23.06 14.97
CA ALA A 10 -32.22 -23.39 16.35
C ALA A 10 -31.31 -24.66 16.41
N ASP A 11 -30.13 -24.54 15.74
CA ASP A 11 -29.12 -25.61 15.77
C ASP A 11 -28.14 -25.49 16.95
N GLY A 12 -28.28 -24.44 17.77
CA GLY A 12 -27.41 -24.18 18.93
C GLY A 12 -25.95 -23.86 18.57
N GLY A 13 -25.64 -23.73 17.28
CA GLY A 13 -24.28 -23.52 16.83
C GLY A 13 -23.74 -22.10 17.17
N VAL A 14 -22.43 -21.98 17.22
CA VAL A 14 -21.69 -20.76 17.57
C VAL A 14 -22.10 -19.56 16.71
N LEU A 15 -22.33 -19.78 15.40
CA LEU A 15 -22.78 -18.74 14.47
C LEU A 15 -24.18 -18.23 14.79
N SER A 16 -25.08 -19.14 15.13
CA SER A 16 -26.46 -18.83 15.53
C SER A 16 -26.47 -18.01 16.81
N GLN A 17 -25.62 -18.35 17.78
CA GLN A 17 -25.49 -17.61 19.04
C GLN A 17 -24.92 -16.21 18.80
N PHE A 18 -23.90 -16.07 17.99
CA PHE A 18 -23.34 -14.75 17.63
C PHE A 18 -24.36 -13.85 16.93
N ALA A 19 -25.18 -14.40 16.04
CA ALA A 19 -26.26 -13.68 15.39
C ALA A 19 -27.38 -13.27 16.38
N VAL A 20 -27.70 -14.13 17.36
CA VAL A 20 -28.61 -13.81 18.47
C VAL A 20 -28.09 -12.60 19.25
N ASP A 21 -26.79 -12.60 19.57
CA ASP A 21 -26.18 -11.54 20.35
C ASP A 21 -26.17 -10.20 19.57
N LEU A 22 -25.91 -10.22 18.25
CA LEU A 22 -26.06 -9.05 17.38
C LEU A 22 -27.51 -8.51 17.34
N ARG A 23 -28.51 -9.41 17.29
CA ARG A 23 -29.93 -9.01 17.34
C ARG A 23 -30.28 -8.39 18.68
N LYS A 24 -29.85 -8.98 19.81
CA LYS A 24 -30.03 -8.42 21.15
C LYS A 24 -29.40 -7.03 21.28
N LEU A 25 -28.21 -6.83 20.70
CA LEU A 25 -27.56 -5.51 20.68
C LEU A 25 -28.42 -4.49 19.91
N ARG A 26 -29.00 -4.87 18.76
CA ARG A 26 -29.91 -4.01 17.99
C ARG A 26 -31.21 -3.74 18.74
N GLU A 27 -31.75 -4.72 19.45
CA GLU A 27 -32.93 -4.55 20.32
C GLU A 27 -32.66 -3.53 21.44
N LYS A 28 -31.51 -3.66 22.13
CA LYS A 28 -31.06 -2.66 23.14
C LYS A 28 -30.91 -1.25 22.56
N ALA A 29 -30.58 -1.13 21.28
CA ALA A 29 -30.49 0.14 20.57
C ALA A 29 -31.84 0.68 20.06
N GLY A 30 -32.99 0.07 20.47
CA GLY A 30 -34.32 0.47 20.07
C GLY A 30 -34.82 -0.15 18.77
N SER A 31 -34.28 -1.30 18.36
CA SER A 31 -34.67 -2.06 17.16
C SER A 31 -34.69 -1.25 15.85
N PRO A 32 -33.68 -0.41 15.54
CA PRO A 32 -33.70 0.40 14.34
C PRO A 32 -33.86 -0.50 13.09
N PRO A 33 -34.65 -0.09 12.08
CA PRO A 33 -34.74 -0.81 10.81
C PRO A 33 -33.36 -0.93 10.15
N TYR A 34 -33.06 -2.04 9.44
CA TYR A 34 -31.76 -2.25 8.80
C TYR A 34 -31.39 -1.16 7.79
N ARG A 35 -32.37 -0.47 7.17
CA ARG A 35 -32.09 0.71 6.32
C ARG A 35 -31.52 1.89 7.13
N GLU A 36 -32.00 2.10 8.33
CA GLU A 36 -31.51 3.15 9.21
C GLU A 36 -30.17 2.75 9.82
N LEU A 37 -30.04 1.49 10.24
CA LEU A 37 -28.79 0.94 10.73
C LEU A 37 -27.69 1.02 9.64
N GLY A 38 -28.03 0.74 8.38
CA GLY A 38 -27.13 0.83 7.24
C GLY A 38 -26.63 2.25 6.98
N ARG A 39 -27.48 3.25 7.12
CA ARG A 39 -27.05 4.66 7.03
C ARG A 39 -26.07 5.05 8.14
N ARG A 40 -26.29 4.58 9.36
CA ARG A 40 -25.39 4.83 10.51
C ARG A 40 -24.07 4.06 10.41
N ALA A 41 -24.12 2.87 9.85
CA ALA A 41 -22.97 1.96 9.72
C ALA A 41 -22.18 2.16 8.43
N HIS A 42 -22.69 2.95 7.48
CA HIS A 42 -22.17 3.10 6.11
C HIS A 42 -22.06 1.77 5.35
N TYR A 43 -23.04 0.86 5.55
CA TYR A 43 -23.15 -0.43 4.88
C TYR A 43 -24.54 -0.63 4.29
N ALA A 44 -24.63 -1.48 3.26
CA ALA A 44 -25.94 -1.86 2.71
C ALA A 44 -26.81 -2.54 3.77
N ALA A 45 -28.10 -2.23 3.79
CA ALA A 45 -29.06 -2.83 4.74
C ALA A 45 -29.08 -4.38 4.67
N GLY A 46 -28.88 -4.95 3.47
CA GLY A 46 -28.76 -6.39 3.24
C GLY A 46 -27.56 -6.98 3.97
N THR A 47 -26.39 -6.35 3.89
CA THR A 47 -25.14 -6.81 4.55
C THR A 47 -25.32 -6.92 6.06
N LEU A 48 -25.96 -5.92 6.69
CA LEU A 48 -26.20 -5.93 8.14
C LEU A 48 -27.29 -6.93 8.53
N SER A 49 -28.31 -7.13 7.69
CA SER A 49 -29.31 -8.17 7.88
C SER A 49 -28.71 -9.57 7.78
N ASP A 50 -27.81 -9.78 6.80
CA ASP A 50 -27.12 -11.06 6.63
C ASP A 50 -26.13 -11.34 7.77
N ALA A 51 -25.48 -10.31 8.33
CA ALA A 51 -24.64 -10.43 9.51
C ALA A 51 -25.41 -10.97 10.73
N ALA A 52 -26.68 -10.57 10.88
CA ALA A 52 -27.57 -11.03 11.95
C ALA A 52 -28.43 -12.26 11.57
N ALA A 53 -28.13 -12.90 10.43
CA ALA A 53 -28.87 -14.09 9.95
C ALA A 53 -28.29 -15.42 10.44
N GLY A 54 -27.08 -15.46 11.00
CA GLY A 54 -26.45 -16.66 11.56
C GLY A 54 -25.99 -17.72 10.56
N ARG A 55 -26.02 -17.41 9.25
CA ARG A 55 -25.62 -18.34 8.19
C ARG A 55 -24.13 -18.34 7.90
N LYS A 56 -23.49 -17.22 8.13
CA LYS A 56 -22.05 -17.00 7.92
C LYS A 56 -21.56 -15.97 8.94
N LEU A 57 -20.35 -16.14 9.44
CA LEU A 57 -19.74 -15.12 10.28
C LEU A 57 -19.51 -13.85 9.45
N PRO A 58 -20.06 -12.69 9.86
CA PRO A 58 -19.75 -11.41 9.19
C PRO A 58 -18.26 -11.10 9.34
N THR A 59 -17.72 -10.26 8.44
CA THR A 59 -16.33 -9.79 8.62
C THR A 59 -16.22 -8.95 9.88
N LEU A 60 -15.02 -8.86 10.46
CA LEU A 60 -14.76 -8.03 11.63
C LEU A 60 -15.13 -6.56 11.38
N ALA A 61 -14.91 -6.06 10.15
CA ALA A 61 -15.27 -4.70 9.75
C ALA A 61 -16.79 -4.47 9.79
N VAL A 62 -17.58 -5.41 9.25
CA VAL A 62 -19.05 -5.37 9.31
C VAL A 62 -19.54 -5.47 10.76
N THR A 63 -18.93 -6.33 11.57
CA THR A 63 -19.26 -6.46 12.99
C THR A 63 -19.01 -5.16 13.75
N ARG A 64 -17.84 -4.54 13.57
CA ARG A 64 -17.50 -3.24 14.16
C ARG A 64 -18.50 -2.14 13.77
N ALA A 65 -18.85 -2.07 12.49
CA ALA A 65 -19.78 -1.08 11.97
C ALA A 65 -21.21 -1.28 12.54
N TYR A 66 -21.65 -2.53 12.62
CA TYR A 66 -22.94 -2.90 13.24
C TYR A 66 -22.98 -2.49 14.72
N VAL A 67 -21.94 -2.85 15.48
CA VAL A 67 -21.82 -2.56 16.91
C VAL A 67 -21.80 -1.05 17.18
N ARG A 68 -21.00 -0.27 16.42
CA ARG A 68 -20.99 1.20 16.53
C ARG A 68 -22.33 1.83 16.21
N ALA A 69 -23.03 1.36 15.16
CA ALA A 69 -24.34 1.86 14.78
C ALA A 69 -25.41 1.57 15.85
N CYS A 70 -25.22 0.50 16.63
CA CYS A 70 -26.04 0.14 17.78
C CYS A 70 -25.52 0.73 19.11
N LYS A 71 -24.46 1.57 19.10
CA LYS A 71 -23.84 2.17 20.29
C LYS A 71 -23.30 1.15 21.29
N GLY A 72 -22.86 -0.02 20.82
CA GLY A 72 -22.21 -1.06 21.64
C GLY A 72 -20.72 -0.81 21.81
N ASP A 73 -20.10 -1.51 22.75
CA ASP A 73 -18.66 -1.51 22.97
C ASP A 73 -17.94 -2.33 21.89
N VAL A 74 -17.17 -1.66 21.05
CA VAL A 74 -16.46 -2.31 19.95
C VAL A 74 -15.35 -3.25 20.44
N GLY A 75 -14.70 -2.93 21.56
CA GLY A 75 -13.60 -3.74 22.11
C GLY A 75 -14.12 -5.08 22.67
N GLU A 76 -15.24 -5.07 23.38
CA GLU A 76 -15.91 -6.26 23.86
C GLU A 76 -16.32 -7.18 22.69
N TRP A 77 -16.88 -6.60 21.63
CA TRP A 77 -17.31 -7.33 20.45
C TRP A 77 -16.16 -7.86 19.58
N GLU A 78 -15.02 -7.19 19.57
CA GLU A 78 -13.82 -7.71 18.92
C GLU A 78 -13.25 -8.92 19.66
N LYS A 79 -13.31 -8.92 20.99
CA LYS A 79 -12.96 -10.08 21.80
C LYS A 79 -13.91 -11.24 21.52
N ARG A 80 -15.23 -10.99 21.55
CA ARG A 80 -16.25 -11.99 21.26
C ARG A 80 -16.15 -12.55 19.84
N TYR A 81 -15.83 -11.71 18.85
CA TYR A 81 -15.60 -12.14 17.48
C TYR A 81 -14.41 -13.12 17.38
N ARG A 82 -13.31 -12.87 18.09
CA ARG A 82 -12.16 -13.78 18.11
C ARG A 82 -12.51 -15.11 18.76
N GLU A 83 -13.23 -15.11 19.87
CA GLU A 83 -13.73 -16.32 20.52
C GLU A 83 -14.58 -17.16 19.56
N VAL A 84 -15.49 -16.54 18.83
CA VAL A 84 -16.35 -17.20 17.82
C VAL A 84 -15.51 -17.80 16.68
N VAL A 85 -14.48 -17.12 16.21
CA VAL A 85 -13.56 -17.64 15.18
C VAL A 85 -12.83 -18.88 15.69
N GLU A 86 -12.36 -18.87 16.95
CA GLU A 86 -11.68 -20.01 17.60
C GLU A 86 -12.64 -21.18 17.79
N GLU A 87 -13.86 -20.93 18.29
CA GLU A 87 -14.87 -21.95 18.49
C GLU A 87 -15.31 -22.60 17.17
N LEU A 88 -15.44 -21.82 16.08
CA LEU A 88 -15.75 -22.35 14.75
C LEU A 88 -14.62 -23.21 14.19
N ALA A 89 -13.38 -22.84 14.44
CA ALA A 89 -12.22 -23.63 14.04
C ALA A 89 -12.20 -24.99 14.75
N VAL A 90 -12.56 -25.02 16.03
CA VAL A 90 -12.69 -26.26 16.82
C VAL A 90 -13.90 -27.10 16.35
N ALA A 91 -15.07 -26.48 16.12
CA ALA A 91 -16.30 -27.16 15.71
C ALA A 91 -16.23 -27.77 14.30
N ALA A 92 -15.39 -27.20 13.41
CA ALA A 92 -15.17 -27.71 12.05
C ALA A 92 -14.40 -29.06 12.02
N GLY A 93 -14.09 -29.65 13.19
CA GLY A 93 -13.33 -30.91 13.26
C GLY A 93 -11.92 -30.78 12.69
N SER A 94 -11.47 -29.54 12.43
CA SER A 94 -10.05 -29.29 12.19
C SER A 94 -9.34 -29.70 13.49
N PRO A 95 -8.39 -30.66 13.45
CA PRO A 95 -7.44 -30.80 14.54
C PRO A 95 -6.92 -29.39 14.76
N ALA A 96 -6.72 -28.99 16.03
CA ALA A 96 -6.13 -27.71 16.37
C ALA A 96 -5.12 -27.39 15.27
N VAL A 97 -5.37 -26.33 14.46
CA VAL A 97 -4.59 -26.10 13.25
C VAL A 97 -3.18 -25.97 13.77
N THR A 98 -2.47 -27.07 13.78
CA THR A 98 -1.04 -27.09 14.08
C THR A 98 -0.50 -26.03 13.15
N GLU A 99 0.03 -24.96 13.72
CA GLU A 99 0.61 -23.86 12.95
C GLU A 99 1.48 -24.51 11.90
N GLY A 100 1.02 -24.48 10.65
CA GLY A 100 1.72 -25.16 9.57
C GLY A 100 3.15 -24.63 9.50
N PRO A 101 4.06 -25.31 8.81
CA PRO A 101 5.48 -24.94 8.76
C PRO A 101 5.74 -23.54 8.17
N PHE A 102 4.71 -22.93 7.60
CA PHE A 102 4.81 -21.62 6.93
C PHE A 102 3.95 -20.57 7.62
N PRO A 103 4.51 -19.39 7.99
CA PRO A 103 3.79 -18.36 8.72
C PRO A 103 2.76 -17.60 7.87
N GLY A 104 2.75 -17.80 6.54
CA GLY A 104 1.89 -17.06 5.62
C GLY A 104 2.33 -15.60 5.46
N ASP A 105 1.45 -14.65 5.79
CA ASP A 105 1.73 -13.21 5.65
C ASP A 105 2.63 -12.66 6.76
N ALA A 106 2.67 -13.34 7.90
CA ALA A 106 3.51 -12.95 9.02
C ALA A 106 5.01 -13.19 8.72
N ALA A 107 5.86 -12.40 9.33
CA ALA A 107 7.28 -12.73 9.37
C ALA A 107 7.52 -13.84 10.41
N PHE A 108 8.51 -14.70 10.19
CA PHE A 108 8.95 -15.63 11.21
C PHE A 108 9.36 -14.86 12.47
N GLY A 109 8.81 -15.23 13.62
CA GLY A 109 9.10 -14.66 14.92
C GLY A 109 10.35 -15.27 15.56
N PRO A 110 10.77 -14.76 16.74
CA PRO A 110 11.90 -15.34 17.46
C PRO A 110 11.71 -16.80 17.87
N ASP A 111 10.46 -17.23 18.05
CA ASP A 111 10.10 -18.59 18.44
C ASP A 111 10.00 -19.55 17.23
N ASP A 112 10.09 -19.01 16.02
CA ASP A 112 10.09 -19.76 14.77
C ASP A 112 11.50 -20.07 14.25
N ALA A 113 12.55 -19.86 15.04
CA ALA A 113 13.93 -19.99 14.61
C ALA A 113 14.24 -21.38 14.03
N ASP A 114 13.66 -22.44 14.59
CA ASP A 114 13.83 -23.82 14.16
C ASP A 114 13.16 -24.10 12.81
N ARG A 115 12.25 -23.23 12.36
CA ARG A 115 11.56 -23.30 11.07
C ARG A 115 12.08 -22.27 10.04
N PHE A 116 13.09 -21.47 10.42
CA PHE A 116 13.64 -20.39 9.59
C PHE A 116 14.92 -20.84 8.88
N PHE A 117 14.83 -21.17 7.60
CA PHE A 117 15.89 -21.71 6.77
C PHE A 117 16.21 -20.87 5.53
N GLY A 118 17.40 -21.10 4.95
CA GLY A 118 17.83 -20.50 3.70
C GLY A 118 18.43 -19.09 3.85
N ARG A 119 18.68 -18.64 5.09
CA ARG A 119 19.32 -17.36 5.39
C ARG A 119 20.45 -17.48 6.41
N GLU A 120 20.96 -18.67 6.61
CA GLU A 120 21.98 -19.00 7.62
C GLU A 120 23.21 -18.10 7.50
N ASP A 121 23.73 -17.90 6.28
CA ASP A 121 24.89 -17.05 6.00
C ASP A 121 24.60 -15.57 6.29
N VAL A 122 23.40 -15.09 5.93
CA VAL A 122 22.96 -13.73 6.18
C VAL A 122 22.89 -13.46 7.68
N VAL A 123 22.30 -14.41 8.42
CA VAL A 123 22.18 -14.33 9.88
C VAL A 123 23.53 -14.40 10.57
N ALA A 124 24.42 -15.30 10.13
CA ALA A 124 25.77 -15.41 10.70
C ALA A 124 26.55 -14.11 10.50
N ARG A 125 26.51 -13.53 9.30
CA ARG A 125 27.16 -12.25 9.01
C ARG A 125 26.56 -11.11 9.84
N LEU A 126 25.23 -11.05 9.96
CA LEU A 126 24.55 -10.03 10.77
C LEU A 126 24.94 -10.13 12.24
N THR A 127 24.97 -11.35 12.78
CA THR A 127 25.40 -11.60 14.17
C THR A 127 26.84 -11.14 14.39
N GLY A 128 27.75 -11.43 13.46
CA GLY A 128 29.13 -10.92 13.51
C GLY A 128 29.22 -9.40 13.47
N MET A 129 28.44 -8.75 12.60
CA MET A 129 28.38 -7.28 12.55
C MET A 129 27.86 -6.68 13.86
N VAL A 130 26.81 -7.24 14.46
CA VAL A 130 26.25 -6.77 15.73
C VAL A 130 27.25 -6.97 16.88
N ALA A 131 28.11 -7.97 16.83
CA ALA A 131 29.16 -8.19 17.82
C ALA A 131 30.27 -7.13 17.74
N SER A 132 30.62 -6.65 16.54
CA SER A 132 31.70 -5.67 16.32
C SER A 132 31.22 -4.22 16.32
N GLU A 133 30.00 -3.96 15.87
CA GLU A 133 29.48 -2.61 15.62
C GLU A 133 28.37 -2.25 16.61
N ARG A 134 28.31 -0.98 17.03
CA ARG A 134 27.24 -0.48 17.91
C ARG A 134 25.95 -0.17 17.19
N SER A 135 26.04 0.15 15.90
CA SER A 135 24.91 0.47 15.05
C SER A 135 24.99 -0.29 13.74
N VAL A 136 23.96 -1.04 13.41
CA VAL A 136 23.88 -1.81 12.15
C VAL A 136 22.59 -1.46 11.43
N VAL A 137 22.68 -1.22 10.12
CA VAL A 137 21.53 -1.00 9.24
C VAL A 137 21.34 -2.21 8.33
N VAL A 138 20.19 -2.85 8.45
CA VAL A 138 19.76 -3.97 7.60
C VAL A 138 18.72 -3.44 6.61
N TYR A 139 19.03 -3.43 5.32
CA TYR A 139 18.14 -2.87 4.32
C TYR A 139 17.86 -3.83 3.16
N GLY A 140 16.78 -3.58 2.43
CA GLY A 140 16.40 -4.38 1.26
C GLY A 140 14.98 -4.07 0.81
N ALA A 141 14.60 -4.62 -0.34
CA ALA A 141 13.27 -4.46 -0.90
C ALA A 141 12.17 -4.96 0.07
N SER A 142 10.93 -4.47 -0.13
CA SER A 142 9.78 -5.05 0.57
C SER A 142 9.70 -6.54 0.23
N GLY A 143 9.44 -7.40 1.24
CA GLY A 143 9.36 -8.84 1.03
C GLY A 143 10.68 -9.60 0.88
N ALA A 144 11.84 -8.96 0.98
CA ALA A 144 13.14 -9.64 0.96
C ALA A 144 13.42 -10.53 2.18
N GLY A 145 12.55 -10.49 3.22
CA GLY A 145 12.69 -11.29 4.42
C GLY A 145 13.46 -10.60 5.56
N LYS A 146 13.64 -9.26 5.51
CA LYS A 146 14.33 -8.49 6.57
C LYS A 146 13.79 -8.78 7.96
N SER A 147 12.47 -8.68 8.15
CA SER A 147 11.82 -8.91 9.44
C SER A 147 12.07 -10.32 9.98
N SER A 148 12.03 -11.33 9.13
CA SER A 148 12.34 -12.72 9.54
C SER A 148 13.82 -12.89 9.89
N VAL A 149 14.75 -12.26 9.13
CA VAL A 149 16.18 -12.25 9.46
C VAL A 149 16.44 -11.58 10.80
N LEU A 150 15.76 -10.46 11.08
CA LEU A 150 15.91 -9.75 12.36
C LEU A 150 15.30 -10.55 13.52
N ARG A 151 14.07 -11.07 13.34
CA ARG A 151 13.31 -11.74 14.41
C ARG A 151 13.78 -13.17 14.64
N ALA A 152 13.55 -14.06 13.68
CA ALA A 152 13.90 -15.48 13.78
C ALA A 152 15.41 -15.73 13.61
N GLY A 153 16.11 -14.89 12.86
CA GLY A 153 17.56 -15.01 12.68
C GLY A 153 18.37 -14.42 13.84
N LEU A 154 18.33 -13.11 14.01
CA LEU A 154 19.17 -12.38 14.94
C LEU A 154 18.67 -12.47 16.39
N VAL A 155 17.43 -12.03 16.65
CA VAL A 155 16.86 -11.94 17.99
C VAL A 155 16.81 -13.32 18.65
N ALA A 156 16.39 -14.34 17.94
CA ALA A 156 16.33 -15.71 18.46
C ALA A 156 17.70 -16.21 18.96
N ARG A 157 18.78 -15.83 18.28
CA ARG A 157 20.15 -16.23 18.66
C ARG A 157 20.69 -15.44 19.84
N ILE A 158 20.40 -14.13 19.90
CA ILE A 158 21.01 -13.25 20.90
C ILE A 158 20.23 -13.27 22.21
N ARG A 159 18.90 -13.51 22.19
CA ARG A 159 18.06 -13.50 23.41
C ARG A 159 18.52 -14.46 24.52
N SER A 160 19.26 -15.51 24.18
CA SER A 160 19.88 -16.42 25.15
C SER A 160 21.15 -15.86 25.80
N SER A 161 21.79 -14.87 25.17
CA SER A 161 23.06 -14.30 25.61
C SER A 161 22.91 -12.90 26.21
N GLY A 162 21.76 -12.23 26.04
CA GLY A 162 21.53 -10.90 26.57
C GLY A 162 20.12 -10.37 26.34
N PRO A 163 19.78 -9.24 26.98
CA PRO A 163 18.47 -8.62 26.84
C PRO A 163 18.30 -8.00 25.45
N VAL A 164 17.09 -8.16 24.88
CA VAL A 164 16.73 -7.65 23.55
C VAL A 164 15.40 -6.91 23.62
N ILE A 165 15.38 -5.71 23.07
CA ILE A 165 14.16 -4.99 22.71
C ILE A 165 13.92 -5.17 21.21
N LEU A 166 12.82 -5.81 20.84
CA LEU A 166 12.33 -5.89 19.48
C LEU A 166 11.08 -5.03 19.36
N MET A 167 11.11 -4.03 18.47
CA MET A 167 10.00 -3.11 18.29
C MET A 167 9.79 -2.73 16.83
N THR A 168 8.55 -2.27 16.54
CA THR A 168 8.19 -1.55 15.31
C THR A 168 7.73 -0.17 15.73
N PRO A 169 8.21 0.93 15.11
CA PRO A 169 8.00 2.30 15.61
C PRO A 169 6.53 2.70 15.77
N GLY A 170 5.71 2.40 14.76
CA GLY A 170 4.30 2.79 14.75
C GLY A 170 4.09 4.30 14.81
N PRO A 171 2.90 4.76 15.28
CA PRO A 171 2.59 6.19 15.40
C PRO A 171 3.29 6.88 16.58
N PHE A 172 3.76 6.13 17.58
CA PHE A 172 4.38 6.64 18.81
C PHE A 172 5.69 5.91 19.13
N PRO A 173 6.77 6.12 18.34
CA PRO A 173 8.00 5.34 18.43
C PRO A 173 8.73 5.47 19.78
N LEU A 174 8.72 6.66 20.40
CA LEU A 174 9.31 6.86 21.74
C LEU A 174 8.48 6.15 22.80
N GLY A 175 7.15 6.19 22.68
CA GLY A 175 6.22 5.49 23.57
C GLY A 175 6.39 3.98 23.49
N GLU A 176 6.53 3.41 22.27
CA GLU A 176 6.79 1.98 22.07
C GLU A 176 8.14 1.56 22.66
N CYS A 177 9.19 2.35 22.42
CA CYS A 177 10.50 2.12 23.03
C CYS A 177 10.43 2.12 24.56
N ALA A 178 9.73 3.09 25.15
CA ALA A 178 9.54 3.16 26.60
C ALA A 178 8.74 1.98 27.15
N ALA A 179 7.72 1.50 26.42
CA ALA A 179 6.93 0.34 26.82
C ALA A 179 7.79 -0.93 26.86
N ARG A 180 8.59 -1.19 25.82
CA ARG A 180 9.52 -2.34 25.79
C ARG A 180 10.61 -2.24 26.86
N LEU A 181 11.12 -1.04 27.10
CA LEU A 181 12.10 -0.83 28.16
C LEU A 181 11.49 -1.05 29.54
N ALA A 182 10.23 -0.68 29.74
CA ALA A 182 9.48 -0.90 30.99
C ALA A 182 9.33 -2.39 31.33
N GLU A 183 9.10 -3.23 30.33
CA GLU A 183 9.04 -4.69 30.50
C GLU A 183 10.36 -5.27 31.04
N LEU A 184 11.51 -4.70 30.65
CA LEU A 184 12.83 -5.12 31.10
C LEU A 184 13.21 -4.51 32.45
N ALA A 185 12.88 -3.22 32.68
CA ALA A 185 13.31 -2.47 33.84
C ALA A 185 12.39 -2.61 35.06
N GLY A 186 11.16 -3.13 34.88
CA GLY A 186 10.14 -3.17 35.92
C GLY A 186 9.64 -1.79 36.35
N GLU A 187 9.85 -0.75 35.52
CA GLU A 187 9.42 0.63 35.78
C GLU A 187 8.19 1.02 34.93
N PRO A 188 7.36 1.99 35.39
CA PRO A 188 6.21 2.43 34.59
C PRO A 188 6.63 3.07 33.25
N ALA A 189 6.05 2.62 32.13
CA ALA A 189 6.36 3.09 30.78
C ALA A 189 6.19 4.62 30.62
N GLY A 190 5.17 5.21 31.25
CA GLY A 190 4.94 6.66 31.21
C GLY A 190 6.08 7.48 31.80
N ARG A 191 6.71 6.99 32.90
CA ARG A 191 7.89 7.63 33.51
C ARG A 191 9.10 7.55 32.59
N LEU A 192 9.34 6.37 32.01
CA LEU A 192 10.45 6.16 31.09
C LEU A 192 10.28 7.01 29.82
N ARG A 193 9.06 7.09 29.27
CA ARG A 193 8.76 7.95 28.12
C ARG A 193 9.04 9.42 28.43
N ALA A 194 8.55 9.93 29.56
CA ALA A 194 8.82 11.31 29.97
C ALA A 194 10.33 11.59 30.14
N GLY A 195 11.06 10.65 30.72
CA GLY A 195 12.51 10.74 30.85
C GLY A 195 13.25 10.71 29.51
N LEU A 196 12.85 9.85 28.59
CA LEU A 196 13.42 9.76 27.22
C LEU A 196 13.14 11.03 26.41
N ALA A 197 11.96 11.63 26.58
CA ALA A 197 11.61 12.90 25.94
C ALA A 197 12.40 14.09 26.51
N ALA A 198 12.74 14.05 27.80
CA ALA A 198 13.47 15.12 28.47
C ALA A 198 14.99 15.11 28.16
N ASP A 199 15.61 13.93 28.07
CA ASP A 199 17.03 13.78 27.80
C ASP A 199 17.30 12.50 26.99
N ALA A 200 17.85 12.68 25.81
CA ALA A 200 18.23 11.59 24.88
C ALA A 200 19.22 10.59 25.50
N ALA A 201 20.06 11.02 26.48
CA ALA A 201 21.00 10.15 27.19
C ALA A 201 20.31 9.15 28.14
N ASN A 202 19.03 9.34 28.43
CA ASN A 202 18.33 8.45 29.35
C ASN A 202 18.14 7.03 28.80
N LEU A 203 18.14 6.82 27.49
CA LEU A 203 18.03 5.46 26.91
C LEU A 203 19.20 4.58 27.42
N HIS A 204 20.44 5.07 27.32
CA HIS A 204 21.58 4.31 27.79
C HIS A 204 21.61 4.17 29.35
N ARG A 205 21.16 5.20 30.07
CA ARG A 205 21.08 5.15 31.55
C ARG A 205 20.06 4.12 32.03
N TYR A 206 18.89 4.04 31.35
CA TYR A 206 17.88 3.03 31.64
C TYR A 206 18.35 1.64 31.24
N ALA A 207 19.03 1.51 30.10
CA ALA A 207 19.63 0.25 29.68
C ALA A 207 20.62 -0.28 30.73
N ARG A 208 21.50 0.56 31.27
CA ARG A 208 22.45 0.17 32.34
C ARG A 208 21.76 -0.29 33.62
N ARG A 209 20.57 0.23 33.93
CA ARG A 209 19.80 -0.20 35.12
C ARG A 209 19.04 -1.50 34.83
N ALA A 210 18.47 -1.64 33.62
CA ALA A 210 17.73 -2.83 33.22
C ALA A 210 18.63 -4.05 33.00
N VAL A 211 19.93 -3.83 32.72
CA VAL A 211 20.93 -4.85 32.44
C VAL A 211 22.04 -4.79 33.45
N PRO A 212 21.88 -5.41 34.62
CA PRO A 212 22.85 -5.33 35.71
C PRO A 212 24.14 -6.11 35.44
N ALA A 213 24.13 -7.10 34.52
CA ALA A 213 25.32 -7.89 34.19
C ALA A 213 26.42 -7.03 33.55
N PRO A 214 27.66 -6.99 34.08
CA PRO A 214 28.70 -6.06 33.66
C PRO A 214 29.13 -6.23 32.18
N ASP A 215 28.97 -7.40 31.59
CA ASP A 215 29.42 -7.71 30.22
C ASP A 215 28.29 -7.84 29.18
N ALA A 216 27.02 -7.57 29.60
CA ALA A 216 25.89 -7.68 28.65
C ALA A 216 25.46 -6.30 28.14
N ASP A 217 25.30 -6.17 26.82
CA ASP A 217 24.73 -5.01 26.17
C ASP A 217 23.23 -5.24 25.89
N LEU A 218 22.43 -4.18 25.95
CA LEU A 218 21.04 -4.20 25.48
C LEU A 218 21.02 -4.08 23.96
N LEU A 219 20.47 -5.07 23.27
CA LEU A 219 20.22 -5.00 21.84
C LEU A 219 18.84 -4.38 21.58
N VAL A 220 18.80 -3.25 20.88
CA VAL A 220 17.56 -2.61 20.42
C VAL A 220 17.42 -2.86 18.92
N VAL A 221 16.44 -3.68 18.55
CA VAL A 221 16.12 -4.01 17.16
C VAL A 221 14.85 -3.26 16.77
N VAL A 222 14.97 -2.34 15.84
CA VAL A 222 13.86 -1.57 15.28
C VAL A 222 13.54 -2.11 13.89
N ASP A 223 12.52 -2.94 13.81
CA ASP A 223 12.02 -3.48 12.53
C ASP A 223 11.06 -2.48 11.89
N GLN A 224 11.04 -2.40 10.56
CA GLN A 224 10.23 -1.44 9.79
C GLN A 224 10.49 0.02 10.20
N PHE A 225 11.76 0.40 10.31
CA PHE A 225 12.16 1.74 10.74
C PHE A 225 11.56 2.87 9.89
N GLU A 226 11.24 2.63 8.63
CA GLU A 226 10.52 3.57 7.77
C GLU A 226 9.19 4.06 8.34
N GLU A 227 8.59 3.35 9.31
CA GLU A 227 7.36 3.80 9.98
C GLU A 227 7.54 5.09 10.80
N VAL A 228 8.75 5.39 11.22
CA VAL A 228 9.10 6.68 11.85
C VAL A 228 8.73 7.86 10.95
N PHE A 229 8.82 7.69 9.63
CA PHE A 229 8.50 8.73 8.65
C PHE A 229 7.07 8.66 8.14
N THR A 230 6.49 7.45 8.06
CA THR A 230 5.22 7.22 7.40
C THR A 230 4.05 7.19 8.38
N ARG A 231 4.27 6.80 9.63
CA ARG A 231 3.22 6.65 10.66
C ARG A 231 3.29 7.66 11.79
N CYS A 232 4.51 8.09 12.18
CA CYS A 232 4.68 9.07 13.23
C CYS A 232 4.42 10.49 12.70
N ARG A 233 3.27 11.08 13.05
CA ARG A 233 2.89 12.44 12.65
C ARG A 233 3.45 13.50 13.58
N ASP A 234 3.70 13.16 14.84
CA ASP A 234 4.28 14.07 15.84
C ASP A 234 5.79 14.18 15.62
N ARG A 235 6.23 15.39 15.25
CA ARG A 235 7.66 15.68 15.04
C ARG A 235 8.44 15.57 16.33
N GLY A 236 7.90 16.05 17.45
CA GLY A 236 8.57 16.00 18.74
C GLY A 236 8.82 14.57 19.22
N GLU A 237 7.81 13.70 19.08
CA GLU A 237 7.91 12.27 19.38
C GLU A 237 8.98 11.59 18.51
N ARG A 238 8.97 11.89 17.21
CA ARG A 238 9.94 11.35 16.26
C ARG A 238 11.36 11.81 16.56
N ASP A 239 11.56 13.11 16.72
CA ASP A 239 12.89 13.72 16.90
C ASP A 239 13.50 13.26 18.23
N ALA A 240 12.71 13.14 19.30
CA ALA A 240 13.14 12.59 20.57
C ALA A 240 13.55 11.11 20.47
N PHE A 241 12.78 10.29 19.74
CA PHE A 241 13.13 8.90 19.50
C PHE A 241 14.45 8.75 18.73
N LEU A 242 14.61 9.51 17.65
CA LEU A 242 15.84 9.51 16.86
C LEU A 242 17.05 9.98 17.65
N ALA A 243 16.88 11.03 18.46
CA ALA A 243 17.93 11.54 19.33
C ALA A 243 18.34 10.51 20.40
N ALA A 244 17.36 9.81 21.00
CA ALA A 244 17.63 8.78 22.02
C ALA A 244 18.42 7.60 21.43
N LEU A 245 18.00 7.07 20.26
CA LEU A 245 18.73 6.01 19.57
C LEU A 245 20.15 6.44 19.21
N GLY A 246 20.28 7.65 18.65
CA GLY A 246 21.56 8.14 18.22
C GLY A 246 22.53 8.45 19.33
N ARG A 247 22.03 8.99 20.42
CA ARG A 247 22.88 9.20 21.61
C ARG A 247 23.33 7.85 22.18
N ALA A 248 22.41 6.88 22.30
CA ALA A 248 22.73 5.56 22.81
C ALA A 248 23.74 4.80 21.91
N ALA A 249 23.67 4.98 20.60
CA ALA A 249 24.58 4.34 19.66
C ALA A 249 26.00 4.93 19.67
N ARG A 250 26.15 6.24 19.96
CA ARG A 250 27.43 6.96 19.88
C ARG A 250 28.17 7.10 21.20
N ASP A 251 27.46 7.01 22.28
CA ASP A 251 28.08 7.20 23.61
C ASP A 251 29.09 6.06 23.89
N PRO A 252 30.39 6.37 24.16
CA PRO A 252 31.41 5.35 24.40
C PRO A 252 31.06 4.44 25.57
N ASP A 253 30.39 4.99 26.58
CA ASP A 253 29.99 4.29 27.81
C ASP A 253 28.62 3.61 27.65
N SER A 254 28.00 3.71 26.48
CA SER A 254 26.69 3.11 26.23
C SER A 254 26.78 1.59 26.19
N ARG A 255 25.79 0.97 26.78
CA ARG A 255 25.57 -0.46 26.76
C ARG A 255 24.38 -0.81 25.86
N VAL A 256 24.16 -0.01 24.83
CA VAL A 256 23.09 -0.20 23.84
C VAL A 256 23.72 -0.45 22.48
N ARG A 257 23.28 -1.51 21.84
CA ARG A 257 23.52 -1.78 20.41
C ARG A 257 22.22 -1.59 19.66
N VAL A 258 22.27 -0.98 18.49
CA VAL A 258 21.08 -0.63 17.70
C VAL A 258 21.14 -1.34 16.36
N VAL A 259 20.08 -2.04 16.01
CA VAL A 259 19.90 -2.64 14.69
C VAL A 259 18.61 -2.10 14.07
N LEU A 260 18.74 -1.52 12.89
CA LEU A 260 17.62 -0.90 12.18
C LEU A 260 17.29 -1.71 10.91
N GLY A 261 16.06 -2.18 10.81
CA GLY A 261 15.52 -2.81 9.60
C GLY A 261 14.82 -1.76 8.74
N VAL A 262 15.35 -1.45 7.56
CA VAL A 262 14.90 -0.34 6.70
C VAL A 262 14.53 -0.84 5.32
N ARG A 263 13.48 -0.32 4.71
CA ARG A 263 13.22 -0.52 3.29
C ARG A 263 14.23 0.27 2.44
N ALA A 264 14.67 -0.34 1.34
CA ALA A 264 15.72 0.23 0.50
C ALA A 264 15.37 1.61 -0.08
N ASP A 265 14.09 1.84 -0.39
CA ASP A 265 13.58 3.12 -0.90
C ASP A 265 13.59 4.27 0.14
N PHE A 266 13.76 3.94 1.44
CA PHE A 266 13.90 4.93 2.52
C PHE A 266 15.36 5.24 2.91
N LEU A 267 16.35 4.57 2.31
CA LEU A 267 17.76 4.78 2.67
C LEU A 267 18.23 6.22 2.46
N ALA A 268 17.83 6.86 1.37
CA ALA A 268 18.18 8.26 1.10
C ALA A 268 17.65 9.17 2.22
N ARG A 269 16.41 8.95 2.66
CA ARG A 269 15.78 9.70 3.75
C ARG A 269 16.41 9.40 5.11
N CYS A 270 16.87 8.17 5.30
CA CYS A 270 17.65 7.80 6.49
C CYS A 270 19.00 8.50 6.54
N ALA A 271 19.65 8.72 5.39
CA ALA A 271 20.93 9.41 5.32
C ALA A 271 20.86 10.91 5.72
N GLU A 272 19.67 11.51 5.71
CA GLU A 272 19.43 12.88 6.21
C GLU A 272 19.42 12.94 7.74
N ILE A 273 19.33 11.79 8.43
CA ILE A 273 19.33 11.72 9.90
C ILE A 273 20.77 11.60 10.38
N PRO A 274 21.28 12.53 11.20
CA PRO A 274 22.68 12.54 11.62
C PRO A 274 23.18 11.22 12.22
N VAL A 275 22.30 10.53 12.95
CA VAL A 275 22.60 9.23 13.59
C VAL A 275 22.86 8.13 12.57
N LEU A 276 22.15 8.14 11.46
CA LEU A 276 22.21 7.10 10.43
C LEU A 276 23.23 7.46 9.34
N ALA A 277 23.47 8.75 9.11
CA ALA A 277 24.50 9.24 8.19
C ALA A 277 25.91 8.81 8.64
N GLU A 278 26.12 8.65 9.95
CA GLU A 278 27.39 8.26 10.53
C GLU A 278 27.62 6.73 10.58
N VAL A 279 26.62 5.91 10.27
CA VAL A 279 26.77 4.45 10.23
C VAL A 279 27.67 4.07 9.07
N PRO A 280 28.86 3.47 9.33
CA PRO A 280 29.80 3.15 8.28
C PRO A 280 29.19 2.13 7.30
N ARG A 281 29.63 2.18 6.04
CA ARG A 281 29.15 1.23 5.02
C ARG A 281 29.43 -0.23 5.39
N THR A 282 30.46 -0.49 6.17
CA THR A 282 30.79 -1.81 6.73
C THR A 282 29.74 -2.33 7.71
N ALA A 283 29.01 -1.43 8.36
CA ALA A 283 27.91 -1.75 9.27
C ALA A 283 26.52 -1.68 8.57
N GLN A 284 26.49 -1.65 7.25
CA GLN A 284 25.28 -1.72 6.46
C GLN A 284 25.19 -3.05 5.73
N MET A 285 24.09 -3.76 5.89
CA MET A 285 23.87 -5.06 5.28
C MET A 285 22.65 -5.06 4.38
N ARG A 286 22.84 -5.40 3.11
CA ARG A 286 21.74 -5.61 2.16
C ARG A 286 21.19 -7.03 2.29
N VAL A 287 19.88 -7.15 2.52
CA VAL A 287 19.14 -8.40 2.36
C VAL A 287 18.57 -8.43 0.93
N GLY A 288 19.22 -9.20 0.07
CA GLY A 288 18.82 -9.39 -1.33
C GLY A 288 17.77 -10.50 -1.51
N ALA A 289 17.40 -10.76 -2.78
CA ALA A 289 16.62 -11.93 -3.14
C ALA A 289 17.32 -13.21 -2.69
N MET A 290 16.56 -14.27 -2.43
CA MET A 290 17.11 -15.59 -2.18
C MET A 290 17.69 -16.18 -3.47
N THR A 291 18.81 -16.90 -3.36
CA THR A 291 19.27 -17.78 -4.44
C THR A 291 18.29 -18.94 -4.60
N THR A 292 18.38 -19.64 -5.73
CA THR A 292 17.57 -20.84 -5.99
C THR A 292 17.69 -21.86 -4.86
N GLU A 293 18.91 -22.08 -4.36
CA GLU A 293 19.18 -23.03 -3.29
C GLU A 293 18.65 -22.57 -1.93
N GLN A 294 18.81 -21.28 -1.62
CA GLN A 294 18.25 -20.68 -0.41
C GLN A 294 16.71 -20.78 -0.39
N LEU A 295 16.06 -20.47 -1.52
CA LEU A 295 14.61 -20.59 -1.66
C LEU A 295 14.14 -22.05 -1.52
N ARG A 296 14.86 -22.98 -2.16
CA ARG A 296 14.60 -24.42 -1.99
C ARG A 296 14.67 -24.85 -0.53
N SER A 297 15.73 -24.43 0.18
CA SER A 297 15.91 -24.71 1.61
C SER A 297 14.77 -24.14 2.43
N ALA A 298 14.36 -22.89 2.17
CA ALA A 298 13.26 -22.22 2.85
C ALA A 298 11.88 -22.86 2.62
N ILE A 299 11.72 -23.63 1.53
CA ILE A 299 10.46 -24.36 1.24
C ILE A 299 10.52 -25.79 1.80
N VAL A 300 11.62 -26.51 1.54
CA VAL A 300 11.68 -27.96 1.80
C VAL A 300 11.94 -28.27 3.27
N ARG A 301 12.86 -27.52 3.92
CA ARG A 301 13.26 -27.84 5.30
C ARG A 301 12.16 -27.62 6.33
N PRO A 302 11.40 -26.51 6.34
CA PRO A 302 10.29 -26.36 7.28
C PRO A 302 9.23 -27.45 7.15
N ALA A 303 8.97 -27.90 5.91
CA ALA A 303 8.04 -29.00 5.67
C ALA A 303 8.58 -30.34 6.22
N ALA A 304 9.87 -30.60 6.02
CA ALA A 304 10.52 -31.82 6.51
C ALA A 304 10.57 -31.89 8.04
N GLU A 305 10.86 -30.76 8.72
CA GLU A 305 10.79 -30.66 10.19
C GLU A 305 9.36 -30.93 10.72
N ALA A 306 8.34 -30.54 9.95
CA ALA A 306 6.95 -30.86 10.25
C ALA A 306 6.54 -32.30 9.85
N GLY A 307 7.47 -33.16 9.40
CA GLY A 307 7.24 -34.53 9.01
C GLY A 307 6.62 -34.72 7.62
N HIS A 308 6.65 -33.67 6.76
CA HIS A 308 6.03 -33.71 5.44
C HIS A 308 7.05 -33.55 4.32
N ARG A 309 6.70 -34.04 3.12
CA ARG A 309 7.49 -33.89 1.91
C ARG A 309 6.81 -32.90 0.96
N VAL A 310 7.62 -32.05 0.35
CA VAL A 310 7.16 -31.18 -0.74
C VAL A 310 7.28 -31.95 -2.06
N ASP A 311 6.21 -32.01 -2.83
CA ASP A 311 6.18 -32.60 -4.16
C ASP A 311 7.18 -31.88 -5.08
N SER A 312 7.96 -32.65 -5.84
CA SER A 312 8.97 -32.14 -6.77
C SER A 312 8.35 -31.24 -7.86
N ALA A 313 7.16 -31.56 -8.34
CA ALA A 313 6.44 -30.76 -9.32
C ALA A 313 5.94 -29.44 -8.72
N LEU A 314 5.48 -29.44 -7.46
CA LEU A 314 5.15 -28.21 -6.73
C LEU A 314 6.40 -27.33 -6.54
N LEU A 315 7.51 -27.93 -6.10
CA LEU A 315 8.75 -27.20 -5.89
C LEU A 315 9.23 -26.54 -7.19
N ALA A 316 9.25 -27.29 -8.31
CA ALA A 316 9.63 -26.76 -9.62
C ALA A 316 8.72 -25.60 -10.06
N THR A 317 7.40 -25.71 -9.83
CA THR A 317 6.43 -24.66 -10.13
C THR A 317 6.70 -23.40 -9.30
N LEU A 318 6.87 -23.53 -7.99
CA LEU A 318 7.19 -22.39 -7.11
C LEU A 318 8.50 -21.71 -7.48
N MET A 319 9.52 -22.49 -7.83
CA MET A 319 10.82 -21.96 -8.29
C MET A 319 10.67 -21.16 -9.58
N ALA A 320 9.88 -21.65 -10.54
CA ALA A 320 9.62 -20.96 -11.80
C ALA A 320 8.80 -19.68 -11.61
N GLU A 321 7.77 -19.70 -10.77
CA GLU A 321 6.92 -18.56 -10.47
C GLU A 321 7.67 -17.45 -9.72
N THR A 322 8.67 -17.81 -8.90
CA THR A 322 9.41 -16.85 -8.07
C THR A 322 10.70 -16.33 -8.70
N ALA A 323 11.26 -17.04 -9.69
CA ALA A 323 12.56 -16.72 -10.29
C ALA A 323 12.66 -15.30 -10.89
N ARG A 324 11.52 -14.66 -11.19
CA ARG A 324 11.45 -13.34 -11.82
C ARG A 324 10.91 -12.24 -10.88
N GLN A 325 10.65 -12.55 -9.60
CA GLN A 325 9.89 -11.65 -8.74
C GLN A 325 10.67 -11.30 -7.46
N ALA A 326 11.19 -10.07 -7.40
CA ALA A 326 11.74 -9.55 -6.16
C ALA A 326 10.61 -9.41 -5.12
N GLY A 327 10.82 -9.95 -3.90
CA GLY A 327 9.84 -9.82 -2.82
C GLY A 327 8.72 -10.88 -2.81
N ALA A 328 8.80 -11.94 -3.62
CA ALA A 328 7.79 -13.01 -3.71
C ALA A 328 7.69 -13.91 -2.46
N LEU A 329 8.68 -13.89 -1.56
CA LEU A 329 8.74 -14.81 -0.40
C LEU A 329 7.44 -14.89 0.43
N PRO A 330 6.76 -13.79 0.76
CA PRO A 330 5.51 -13.87 1.53
C PRO A 330 4.35 -14.45 0.74
N LEU A 331 4.30 -14.22 -0.57
CA LEU A 331 3.29 -14.86 -1.42
C LEU A 331 3.50 -16.37 -1.48
N VAL A 332 4.77 -16.81 -1.59
CA VAL A 332 5.14 -18.24 -1.49
C VAL A 332 4.73 -18.81 -0.14
N SER A 333 5.10 -18.13 0.95
CA SER A 333 4.76 -18.55 2.31
C SER A 333 3.24 -18.66 2.51
N ARG A 334 2.48 -17.68 2.00
CA ARG A 334 1.02 -17.69 2.04
C ARG A 334 0.44 -18.81 1.20
N ALA A 335 0.90 -18.98 -0.05
CA ALA A 335 0.41 -20.03 -0.92
C ALA A 335 0.69 -21.41 -0.35
N LEU A 336 1.88 -21.64 0.21
CA LEU A 336 2.21 -22.88 0.91
C LEU A 336 1.37 -23.12 2.16
N ARG A 337 1.08 -22.09 2.94
CA ARG A 337 0.17 -22.18 4.09
C ARG A 337 -1.25 -22.52 3.69
N GLU A 338 -1.77 -21.93 2.61
CA GLU A 338 -3.11 -22.25 2.09
C GLU A 338 -3.13 -23.68 1.51
N THR A 339 -2.08 -24.10 0.78
CA THR A 339 -1.93 -25.48 0.30
C THR A 339 -1.96 -26.48 1.47
N TRP A 340 -1.20 -26.19 2.53
CA TRP A 340 -1.18 -26.98 3.76
C TRP A 340 -2.56 -27.11 4.38
N ARG A 341 -3.33 -26.01 4.45
CA ARG A 341 -4.68 -26.00 5.02
C ARG A 341 -5.70 -26.80 4.21
N CYS A 342 -5.50 -26.93 2.88
CA CYS A 342 -6.43 -27.64 2.01
C CYS A 342 -6.36 -29.16 2.16
N GLY A 343 -5.18 -29.73 2.41
CA GLY A 343 -5.05 -31.19 2.41
C GLY A 343 -3.99 -31.76 3.36
N GLY A 344 -3.23 -30.90 4.07
CA GLY A 344 -2.11 -31.34 4.92
C GLY A 344 -0.94 -31.92 4.12
N ALA A 345 -1.04 -31.97 2.79
CA ALA A 345 0.00 -32.39 1.89
C ALA A 345 0.48 -31.22 1.02
N LEU A 346 1.78 -31.18 0.70
CA LEU A 346 2.36 -30.13 -0.16
C LEU A 346 2.52 -30.69 -1.57
N THR A 347 1.38 -31.00 -2.22
CA THR A 347 1.33 -31.48 -3.60
C THR A 347 1.01 -30.37 -4.59
N LEU A 348 1.35 -30.56 -5.87
CA LEU A 348 0.97 -29.63 -6.93
C LEU A 348 -0.56 -29.56 -7.12
N GLU A 349 -1.26 -30.65 -6.86
CA GLU A 349 -2.71 -30.71 -6.94
C GLU A 349 -3.36 -29.82 -5.86
N ASP A 350 -2.95 -29.99 -4.60
CA ASP A 350 -3.44 -29.16 -3.48
C ASP A 350 -3.10 -27.67 -3.67
N TYR A 351 -1.90 -27.39 -4.20
CA TYR A 351 -1.49 -26.04 -4.52
C TYR A 351 -2.38 -25.37 -5.58
N ARG A 352 -2.74 -26.13 -6.63
CA ARG A 352 -3.67 -25.65 -7.66
C ARG A 352 -5.09 -25.50 -7.12
N ALA A 353 -5.54 -26.42 -6.29
CA ALA A 353 -6.84 -26.34 -5.62
C ALA A 353 -6.93 -25.14 -4.68
N ALA A 354 -5.87 -24.84 -3.94
CA ALA A 354 -5.74 -23.61 -3.14
C ALA A 354 -5.69 -22.33 -3.98
N GLY A 355 -5.42 -22.46 -5.30
CA GLY A 355 -5.33 -21.36 -6.26
C GLY A 355 -3.95 -20.70 -6.36
N GLY A 356 -2.93 -21.29 -5.72
CA GLY A 356 -1.52 -20.90 -5.85
C GLY A 356 -1.21 -19.46 -5.38
N ILE A 357 -0.08 -18.95 -5.84
CA ILE A 357 0.36 -17.56 -5.60
C ILE A 357 -0.65 -16.56 -6.17
N THR A 358 -1.21 -16.84 -7.34
CA THR A 358 -2.14 -15.94 -8.04
C THR A 358 -3.39 -15.63 -7.23
N ARG A 359 -4.06 -16.66 -6.68
CA ARG A 359 -5.27 -16.45 -5.87
C ARG A 359 -4.95 -15.72 -4.56
N SER A 360 -3.82 -16.02 -3.96
CA SER A 360 -3.34 -15.32 -2.77
C SER A 360 -3.11 -13.84 -3.05
N LEU A 361 -2.52 -13.52 -4.20
CA LEU A 361 -2.27 -12.15 -4.65
C LEU A 361 -3.57 -11.39 -4.90
N VAL A 362 -4.51 -12.01 -5.62
CA VAL A 362 -5.84 -11.41 -5.91
C VAL A 362 -6.59 -11.12 -4.61
N ARG A 363 -6.53 -12.03 -3.64
CA ARG A 363 -7.19 -11.81 -2.33
C ARG A 363 -6.58 -10.65 -1.57
N VAL A 364 -5.24 -10.52 -1.56
CA VAL A 364 -4.57 -9.34 -0.97
C VAL A 364 -5.02 -8.06 -1.65
N ALA A 365 -5.12 -8.06 -2.98
CA ALA A 365 -5.55 -6.87 -3.73
C ALA A 365 -6.98 -6.46 -3.39
N GLU A 366 -7.91 -7.43 -3.27
CA GLU A 366 -9.29 -7.15 -2.87
C GLU A 366 -9.37 -6.66 -1.42
N ASP A 367 -8.69 -7.33 -0.48
CA ASP A 367 -8.68 -6.95 0.95
C ASP A 367 -8.21 -5.50 1.12
N VAL A 368 -7.10 -5.12 0.48
CA VAL A 368 -6.57 -3.74 0.53
C VAL A 368 -7.50 -2.74 -0.12
N TYR A 369 -8.08 -3.10 -1.28
CA TYR A 369 -9.00 -2.22 -1.99
C TYR A 369 -10.29 -1.96 -1.18
N ASP A 370 -10.78 -2.97 -0.48
CA ASP A 370 -11.99 -2.87 0.35
C ASP A 370 -11.77 -2.01 1.61
N GLU A 371 -10.53 -1.91 2.11
CA GLU A 371 -10.15 -1.01 3.21
C GLU A 371 -10.11 0.47 2.82
N PHE A 372 -10.03 0.79 1.53
CA PHE A 372 -9.99 2.17 1.05
C PHE A 372 -11.36 2.84 1.15
N ASP A 373 -11.37 4.13 1.47
CA ASP A 373 -12.54 4.97 1.28
C ASP A 373 -12.79 5.29 -0.21
N ASP A 374 -13.88 5.97 -0.53
CA ASP A 374 -14.27 6.23 -1.92
C ASP A 374 -13.26 7.10 -2.69
N VAL A 375 -12.58 8.04 -2.02
CA VAL A 375 -11.53 8.88 -2.61
C VAL A 375 -10.29 8.04 -2.91
N GLN A 376 -9.86 7.25 -1.94
CA GLN A 376 -8.72 6.35 -2.05
C GLN A 376 -8.96 5.25 -3.09
N ARG A 377 -10.19 4.71 -3.18
CA ARG A 377 -10.58 3.75 -4.23
C ARG A 377 -10.47 4.35 -5.63
N ALA A 378 -10.90 5.60 -5.81
CA ALA A 378 -10.76 6.29 -7.08
C ALA A 378 -9.29 6.51 -7.45
N ILE A 379 -8.43 6.85 -6.48
CA ILE A 379 -6.98 6.98 -6.66
C ILE A 379 -6.35 5.64 -7.01
N ALA A 380 -6.67 4.57 -6.27
CA ALA A 380 -6.15 3.24 -6.51
C ALA A 380 -6.53 2.72 -7.90
N ARG A 381 -7.79 2.95 -8.33
CA ARG A 381 -8.26 2.61 -9.68
C ARG A 381 -7.45 3.35 -10.76
N ASP A 382 -7.29 4.69 -10.63
CA ASP A 382 -6.51 5.50 -11.57
C ASP A 382 -5.06 5.02 -11.63
N LEU A 383 -4.44 4.76 -10.48
CA LEU A 383 -3.07 4.26 -10.38
C LEU A 383 -2.91 2.91 -11.10
N PHE A 384 -3.74 1.92 -10.81
CA PHE A 384 -3.64 0.60 -11.44
C PHE A 384 -3.93 0.64 -12.94
N THR A 385 -4.84 1.49 -13.40
CA THR A 385 -5.09 1.66 -14.84
C THR A 385 -3.93 2.35 -15.57
N ARG A 386 -3.15 3.21 -14.88
CA ARG A 386 -1.92 3.78 -15.41
C ARG A 386 -0.75 2.79 -15.41
N LEU A 387 -0.70 1.90 -14.41
CA LEU A 387 0.32 0.85 -14.27
C LEU A 387 0.11 -0.33 -15.25
N ALA A 388 -1.01 -0.37 -15.95
CA ALA A 388 -1.30 -1.39 -16.95
C ALA A 388 -1.24 -0.79 -18.36
N GLU A 389 -0.68 -1.56 -19.28
CA GLU A 389 -0.68 -1.28 -20.72
C GLU A 389 -1.64 -2.24 -21.43
N PRO A 390 -2.81 -1.76 -21.88
CA PRO A 390 -3.74 -2.60 -22.63
C PRO A 390 -3.14 -2.99 -23.98
N GLY A 391 -3.03 -4.30 -24.25
CA GLY A 391 -2.60 -4.82 -25.54
C GLY A 391 -3.71 -4.68 -26.60
N GLU A 392 -3.39 -4.28 -27.83
CA GLU A 392 -4.40 -4.16 -28.91
C GLU A 392 -4.91 -5.52 -29.39
N GLU A 393 -4.03 -6.51 -29.54
CA GLU A 393 -4.33 -7.92 -29.87
C GLU A 393 -3.54 -8.89 -28.98
N THR A 394 -2.85 -8.39 -27.96
CA THR A 394 -1.98 -9.13 -27.05
C THR A 394 -2.50 -9.05 -25.62
N VAL A 395 -1.87 -9.79 -24.74
CA VAL A 395 -2.17 -9.76 -23.30
C VAL A 395 -1.78 -8.38 -22.72
N ASP A 396 -2.63 -7.85 -21.85
CA ASP A 396 -2.32 -6.63 -21.09
C ASP A 396 -1.03 -6.84 -20.27
N THR A 397 -0.13 -5.85 -20.27
CA THR A 397 1.19 -5.93 -19.64
C THR A 397 1.39 -4.85 -18.57
N ALA A 398 2.40 -5.01 -17.74
CA ALA A 398 2.80 -4.00 -16.77
C ALA A 398 3.52 -2.83 -17.47
N ARG A 399 3.29 -1.63 -16.96
CA ARG A 399 3.94 -0.40 -17.39
C ARG A 399 4.55 0.30 -16.20
N HIS A 400 5.76 0.81 -16.36
CA HIS A 400 6.36 1.73 -15.40
C HIS A 400 5.68 3.11 -15.45
N VAL A 401 5.26 3.63 -14.31
CA VAL A 401 4.65 4.96 -14.17
C VAL A 401 5.60 5.88 -13.42
N HIS A 402 6.13 6.88 -14.12
CA HIS A 402 7.00 7.85 -13.48
C HIS A 402 6.25 8.67 -12.42
N ARG A 403 6.92 8.99 -11.31
CA ARG A 403 6.31 9.77 -10.22
C ARG A 403 5.77 11.12 -10.68
N ARG A 404 6.38 11.71 -11.70
CA ARG A 404 5.90 12.95 -12.36
C ARG A 404 4.56 12.80 -13.09
N GLU A 405 4.14 11.58 -13.42
CA GLU A 405 2.85 11.30 -14.09
C GLU A 405 1.68 11.24 -13.10
N LEU A 406 1.94 11.31 -11.82
CA LEU A 406 0.95 11.25 -10.75
C LEU A 406 0.77 12.63 -10.11
N ASP A 407 -0.43 12.88 -9.59
CA ASP A 407 -0.65 14.05 -8.74
C ASP A 407 0.12 13.91 -7.42
N THR A 408 0.28 15.02 -6.71
CA THR A 408 0.83 15.04 -5.36
C THR A 408 -0.29 15.28 -4.37
N GLY A 409 -0.32 14.52 -3.27
CA GLY A 409 -1.32 14.73 -2.23
C GLY A 409 -1.31 13.63 -1.17
N PRO A 410 -1.80 13.94 0.04
CA PRO A 410 -1.75 13.03 1.17
C PRO A 410 -2.52 11.72 0.94
N ASP A 411 -3.62 11.74 0.19
CA ASP A 411 -4.40 10.54 -0.11
C ASP A 411 -3.66 9.61 -1.08
N LEU A 412 -2.95 10.16 -2.08
CA LEU A 412 -2.10 9.35 -2.96
C LEU A 412 -0.97 8.68 -2.17
N ASP A 413 -0.31 9.42 -1.27
CA ASP A 413 0.78 8.88 -0.46
C ASP A 413 0.27 7.74 0.43
N VAL A 414 -0.91 7.86 1.02
CA VAL A 414 -1.55 6.81 1.82
C VAL A 414 -1.88 5.58 0.96
N VAL A 415 -2.45 5.78 -0.23
CA VAL A 415 -2.78 4.68 -1.15
C VAL A 415 -1.51 3.96 -1.59
N VAL A 416 -0.50 4.68 -2.06
CA VAL A 416 0.78 4.10 -2.49
C VAL A 416 1.45 3.35 -1.34
N GLU A 417 1.50 3.93 -0.13
CA GLU A 417 2.08 3.27 1.04
C GLU A 417 1.39 1.94 1.35
N ARG A 418 0.05 1.92 1.35
CA ARG A 418 -0.73 0.70 1.60
C ARG A 418 -0.50 -0.36 0.53
N LEU A 419 -0.51 0.03 -0.76
CA LEU A 419 -0.26 -0.88 -1.87
C LEU A 419 1.16 -1.45 -1.83
N VAL A 420 2.16 -0.63 -1.50
CA VAL A 420 3.55 -1.09 -1.33
C VAL A 420 3.70 -2.01 -0.12
N ARG A 421 3.05 -1.69 0.99
CA ARG A 421 3.04 -2.56 2.18
C ARG A 421 2.41 -3.92 1.87
N ALA A 422 1.33 -3.93 1.10
CA ALA A 422 0.67 -5.14 0.62
C ALA A 422 1.41 -5.83 -0.54
N ARG A 423 2.49 -5.23 -1.05
CA ARG A 423 3.31 -5.75 -2.14
C ARG A 423 2.56 -5.91 -3.46
N LEU A 424 1.60 -5.05 -3.69
CA LEU A 424 0.87 -4.97 -4.96
C LEU A 424 1.57 -4.04 -5.95
N VAL A 425 2.31 -3.06 -5.42
CA VAL A 425 3.08 -2.07 -6.16
C VAL A 425 4.48 -1.99 -5.58
N THR A 426 5.48 -1.77 -6.42
CA THR A 426 6.86 -1.42 -6.02
C THR A 426 7.14 0.03 -6.38
N VAL A 427 7.98 0.67 -5.57
CA VAL A 427 8.44 2.06 -5.79
C VAL A 427 9.95 2.03 -5.93
N ASP A 428 10.46 2.68 -6.95
CA ASP A 428 11.87 2.96 -7.12
C ASP A 428 12.17 4.48 -7.08
N THR A 429 13.35 4.90 -7.49
CA THR A 429 13.77 6.31 -7.50
C THR A 429 12.97 7.14 -8.50
N ASP A 430 12.47 6.54 -9.57
CA ASP A 430 11.87 7.23 -10.71
C ASP A 430 10.34 7.10 -10.75
N GLY A 431 9.78 6.02 -10.18
CA GLY A 431 8.36 5.80 -10.31
C GLY A 431 7.81 4.57 -9.58
N LEU A 432 6.78 3.99 -10.16
CA LEU A 432 6.02 2.88 -9.61
C LEU A 432 5.83 1.79 -10.66
N ASP A 433 5.89 0.54 -10.22
CA ASP A 433 5.59 -0.65 -11.01
C ASP A 433 4.59 -1.56 -10.31
N VAL A 434 3.86 -2.34 -11.06
CA VAL A 434 3.10 -3.45 -10.50
C VAL A 434 4.08 -4.50 -9.98
N ALA A 435 3.91 -4.93 -8.74
CA ALA A 435 4.82 -5.89 -8.11
C ALA A 435 4.77 -7.27 -8.78
N HIS A 436 3.65 -7.62 -9.40
CA HIS A 436 3.43 -8.93 -10.03
C HIS A 436 2.52 -8.80 -11.26
N ASP A 437 2.99 -9.22 -12.42
CA ASP A 437 2.20 -9.19 -13.68
C ASP A 437 0.89 -9.98 -13.58
N ALA A 438 0.84 -10.99 -12.71
CA ALA A 438 -0.36 -11.74 -12.42
C ALA A 438 -1.54 -10.87 -11.95
N LEU A 439 -1.29 -9.72 -11.32
CA LEU A 439 -2.36 -8.78 -10.95
C LEU A 439 -3.12 -8.29 -12.18
N ILE A 440 -2.42 -7.95 -13.24
CA ILE A 440 -3.04 -7.42 -14.46
C ILE A 440 -3.88 -8.50 -15.12
N ARG A 441 -3.37 -9.73 -15.16
CA ARG A 441 -4.03 -10.85 -15.84
C ARG A 441 -5.16 -11.47 -15.04
N ASP A 442 -5.01 -11.57 -13.72
CA ASP A 442 -5.82 -12.46 -12.90
C ASP A 442 -6.69 -11.74 -11.87
N TRP A 443 -6.48 -10.44 -11.61
CA TRP A 443 -7.34 -9.67 -10.72
C TRP A 443 -8.62 -9.23 -11.44
N PRO A 444 -9.81 -9.82 -11.13
CA PRO A 444 -11.04 -9.59 -11.89
C PRO A 444 -11.47 -8.12 -11.90
N ARG A 445 -11.27 -7.42 -10.79
CA ARG A 445 -11.62 -6.00 -10.65
C ARG A 445 -10.79 -5.12 -11.58
N LEU A 446 -9.47 -5.32 -11.62
CA LEU A 446 -8.58 -4.60 -12.53
C LEU A 446 -8.90 -4.90 -13.99
N ARG A 447 -9.10 -6.16 -14.33
CA ARG A 447 -9.54 -6.56 -15.68
C ARG A 447 -10.85 -5.90 -16.07
N GLY A 448 -11.81 -5.79 -15.14
CA GLY A 448 -13.05 -5.06 -15.35
C GLY A 448 -12.81 -3.60 -15.68
N TRP A 449 -11.90 -2.92 -14.99
CA TRP A 449 -11.55 -1.52 -15.27
C TRP A 449 -10.88 -1.37 -16.64
N LEU A 450 -9.92 -2.24 -16.97
CA LEU A 450 -9.22 -2.20 -18.26
C LEU A 450 -10.15 -2.50 -19.44
N THR A 451 -11.14 -3.36 -19.25
CA THR A 451 -12.10 -3.74 -20.29
C THR A 451 -13.19 -2.67 -20.49
N ALA A 452 -13.63 -2.01 -19.39
CA ALA A 452 -14.75 -1.08 -19.43
C ALA A 452 -14.50 0.16 -20.29
N ASP A 453 -13.26 0.64 -20.40
CA ASP A 453 -12.91 1.82 -21.20
C ASP A 453 -11.53 1.69 -21.87
N ARG A 454 -11.31 0.59 -22.58
CA ARG A 454 -10.03 0.36 -23.30
C ARG A 454 -9.66 1.50 -24.26
N PRO A 455 -10.59 2.05 -25.07
CA PRO A 455 -10.28 3.22 -25.90
C PRO A 455 -9.90 4.47 -25.10
N GLY A 456 -10.58 4.71 -23.98
CA GLY A 456 -10.28 5.85 -23.10
C GLY A 456 -8.91 5.74 -22.43
N LEU A 457 -8.48 4.55 -22.05
CA LEU A 457 -7.13 4.32 -21.53
C LEU A 457 -6.05 4.64 -22.57
N ALA A 458 -6.27 4.31 -23.83
CA ALA A 458 -5.35 4.67 -24.92
C ALA A 458 -5.29 6.20 -25.13
N VAL A 459 -6.44 6.89 -25.03
CA VAL A 459 -6.52 8.36 -25.07
C VAL A 459 -5.75 8.96 -23.90
N HIS A 460 -5.96 8.45 -22.69
CA HIS A 460 -5.29 8.92 -21.47
C HIS A 460 -3.78 8.80 -21.58
N ARG A 461 -3.31 7.66 -22.01
CA ARG A 461 -1.88 7.41 -22.21
C ARG A 461 -1.24 8.42 -23.16
N ARG A 462 -1.86 8.60 -24.35
CA ARG A 462 -1.37 9.58 -25.32
C ARG A 462 -1.39 11.02 -24.78
N LEU A 463 -2.38 11.35 -23.95
CA LEU A 463 -2.45 12.63 -23.26
C LEU A 463 -1.27 12.79 -22.31
N THR A 464 -1.00 11.79 -21.44
CA THR A 464 0.12 11.81 -20.48
C THR A 464 1.47 11.97 -21.19
N GLU A 465 1.72 11.18 -22.25
CA GLU A 465 2.93 11.24 -23.08
C GLU A 465 3.12 12.62 -23.74
N THR A 466 2.05 13.12 -24.38
CA THR A 466 2.10 14.43 -25.06
C THR A 466 2.26 15.58 -24.06
N THR A 467 1.65 15.48 -22.87
CA THR A 467 1.85 16.45 -21.78
C THR A 467 3.31 16.49 -21.37
N GLY A 468 3.96 15.33 -21.23
CA GLY A 468 5.40 15.26 -20.91
C GLY A 468 6.29 15.92 -21.97
N LEU A 469 5.99 15.70 -23.25
CA LEU A 469 6.71 16.35 -24.35
C LEU A 469 6.50 17.86 -24.39
N TRP A 470 5.27 18.31 -24.14
CA TRP A 470 4.93 19.73 -24.07
C TRP A 470 5.66 20.45 -22.92
N GLU A 471 5.73 19.83 -21.75
CA GLU A 471 6.49 20.38 -20.60
C GLU A 471 8.00 20.40 -20.87
N ALA A 472 8.55 19.35 -21.49
CA ALA A 472 9.95 19.29 -21.87
C ALA A 472 10.32 20.39 -22.90
N ALA A 473 9.34 20.83 -23.70
CA ALA A 473 9.46 21.95 -24.63
C ALA A 473 9.06 23.30 -24.01
N ASN A 474 9.09 23.43 -22.68
CA ASN A 474 8.73 24.65 -21.94
C ASN A 474 7.33 25.21 -22.29
N GLY A 475 6.38 24.35 -22.59
CA GLY A 475 5.00 24.78 -22.87
C GLY A 475 4.78 25.33 -24.28
N ASP A 476 5.52 24.86 -25.28
CA ASP A 476 5.40 25.34 -26.69
C ASP A 476 3.95 25.21 -27.18
N PRO A 477 3.29 26.31 -27.56
CA PRO A 477 1.94 26.31 -28.12
C PRO A 477 1.78 25.49 -29.41
N ALA A 478 2.88 25.14 -30.09
CA ALA A 478 2.82 24.29 -31.28
C ALA A 478 2.51 22.83 -30.97
N LEU A 479 2.81 22.37 -29.75
CA LEU A 479 2.63 20.97 -29.33
C LEU A 479 1.27 20.68 -28.70
N VAL A 480 0.42 21.69 -28.45
CA VAL A 480 -0.90 21.46 -27.85
C VAL A 480 -1.87 20.79 -28.85
N TYR A 481 -2.84 20.07 -28.32
CA TYR A 481 -3.92 19.51 -29.14
C TYR A 481 -4.77 20.62 -29.75
N ARG A 482 -5.19 20.39 -31.04
CA ARG A 482 -6.00 21.33 -31.81
C ARG A 482 -7.13 20.62 -32.52
N GLY A 483 -8.15 21.38 -32.94
CA GLY A 483 -9.27 20.90 -33.75
C GLY A 483 -9.97 19.70 -33.17
N ALA A 484 -10.32 18.75 -34.02
CA ALA A 484 -11.07 17.55 -33.63
C ALA A 484 -10.39 16.70 -32.53
N ARG A 485 -9.05 16.69 -32.50
CA ARG A 485 -8.30 15.99 -31.46
C ARG A 485 -8.51 16.61 -30.07
N LEU A 486 -8.47 17.93 -29.98
CA LEU A 486 -8.74 18.63 -28.72
C LEU A 486 -10.16 18.35 -28.24
N GLU A 487 -11.17 18.48 -29.13
CA GLU A 487 -12.57 18.25 -28.79
C GLU A 487 -12.83 16.80 -28.34
N SER A 488 -12.25 15.81 -29.02
CA SER A 488 -12.36 14.41 -28.65
C SER A 488 -11.80 14.15 -27.25
N VAL A 489 -10.63 14.70 -26.92
CA VAL A 489 -10.00 14.52 -25.61
C VAL A 489 -10.76 15.28 -24.53
N LEU A 490 -11.28 16.49 -24.80
CA LEU A 490 -12.11 17.23 -23.86
C LEU A 490 -13.41 16.48 -23.53
N GLY A 491 -14.07 15.88 -24.53
CA GLY A 491 -15.27 15.07 -24.33
C GLY A 491 -15.01 13.83 -23.48
N TRP A 492 -13.85 13.17 -23.66
CA TRP A 492 -13.44 12.05 -22.84
C TRP A 492 -13.05 12.49 -21.41
N SER A 493 -12.31 13.60 -21.29
CA SER A 493 -11.75 14.08 -20.02
C SER A 493 -12.82 14.46 -18.98
N ALA A 494 -14.03 14.77 -19.42
CA ALA A 494 -15.16 15.05 -18.52
C ALA A 494 -15.53 13.87 -17.59
N ARG A 495 -15.11 12.64 -17.94
CA ARG A 495 -15.38 11.40 -17.19
C ARG A 495 -14.10 10.79 -16.59
N ALA A 496 -12.94 11.31 -16.95
CA ALA A 496 -11.64 10.80 -16.53
C ALA A 496 -11.04 11.60 -15.37
N ARG A 497 -10.25 10.93 -14.56
CA ARG A 497 -9.43 11.60 -13.55
C ARG A 497 -8.13 12.08 -14.20
N LEU A 498 -8.01 13.38 -14.37
CA LEU A 498 -6.80 14.01 -14.90
C LEU A 498 -5.91 14.52 -13.78
N THR A 499 -4.61 14.43 -14.00
CA THR A 499 -3.61 15.12 -13.15
C THR A 499 -3.63 16.62 -13.39
N GLY A 500 -3.10 17.39 -12.45
CA GLY A 500 -2.95 18.84 -12.60
C GLY A 500 -2.11 19.22 -13.83
N ARG A 501 -1.15 18.38 -14.23
CA ARG A 501 -0.32 18.56 -15.42
C ARG A 501 -1.13 18.38 -16.72
N GLU A 502 -1.91 17.30 -16.81
CA GLU A 502 -2.77 17.01 -17.94
C GLU A 502 -3.84 18.09 -18.14
N ARG A 503 -4.41 18.60 -17.03
CA ARG A 503 -5.36 19.74 -17.09
C ARG A 503 -4.70 20.97 -17.66
N ARG A 504 -3.53 21.37 -17.15
CA ARG A 504 -2.79 22.53 -17.68
C ARG A 504 -2.50 22.41 -19.17
N PHE A 505 -2.14 21.21 -19.64
CA PHE A 505 -1.93 20.96 -21.06
C PHE A 505 -3.22 21.17 -21.90
N LEU A 506 -4.35 20.64 -21.44
CA LEU A 506 -5.63 20.82 -22.12
C LEU A 506 -6.10 22.27 -22.08
N ASP A 507 -5.93 22.96 -20.95
CA ASP A 507 -6.23 24.39 -20.80
C ASP A 507 -5.40 25.24 -21.77
N ALA A 508 -4.13 24.92 -21.95
CA ALA A 508 -3.27 25.56 -22.95
C ALA A 508 -3.81 25.34 -24.38
N GLY A 509 -4.27 24.13 -24.69
CA GLY A 509 -4.90 23.83 -25.99
C GLY A 509 -6.18 24.66 -26.22
N VAL A 510 -7.04 24.74 -25.19
CA VAL A 510 -8.26 25.58 -25.22
C VAL A 510 -7.91 27.05 -25.41
N ALA A 511 -6.90 27.57 -24.68
CA ALA A 511 -6.45 28.96 -24.81
C ALA A 511 -5.96 29.29 -26.23
N VAL A 512 -5.22 28.37 -26.88
CA VAL A 512 -4.77 28.53 -28.27
C VAL A 512 -5.97 28.55 -29.24
N ARG A 513 -6.93 27.61 -29.10
CA ARG A 513 -8.16 27.59 -29.90
C ARG A 513 -8.91 28.92 -29.78
N ASP A 514 -9.15 29.39 -28.56
CA ASP A 514 -9.91 30.61 -28.30
C ASP A 514 -9.18 31.87 -28.86
N ALA A 515 -7.86 31.86 -28.84
CA ALA A 515 -7.05 32.91 -29.45
C ALA A 515 -7.14 32.89 -31.00
N GLU A 516 -7.11 31.70 -31.60
CA GLU A 516 -7.28 31.54 -33.06
C GLU A 516 -8.68 31.99 -33.51
N GLU A 517 -9.73 31.62 -32.78
CA GLU A 517 -11.09 32.08 -33.06
C GLU A 517 -11.24 33.59 -32.94
N ARG A 518 -10.66 34.22 -31.91
CA ARG A 518 -10.67 35.68 -31.75
C ARG A 518 -10.00 36.36 -32.95
N ARG A 519 -8.81 35.91 -33.35
CA ARG A 519 -8.11 36.43 -34.53
C ARG A 519 -8.92 36.22 -35.81
N GLY A 520 -9.58 35.07 -35.95
CA GLY A 520 -10.47 34.82 -37.09
C GLY A 520 -11.65 35.79 -37.15
N ARG A 521 -12.32 36.03 -36.02
CA ARG A 521 -13.45 36.99 -35.91
C ARG A 521 -12.97 38.44 -36.21
N GLU A 522 -11.81 38.82 -35.70
CA GLU A 522 -11.21 40.14 -35.98
C GLU A 522 -10.86 40.32 -37.46
N ARG A 523 -10.24 39.31 -38.09
CA ARG A 523 -9.97 39.31 -39.54
C ARG A 523 -11.24 39.42 -40.34
N ALA A 524 -12.26 38.63 -40.03
CA ALA A 524 -13.55 38.68 -40.70
C ALA A 524 -14.26 40.04 -40.50
N ARG A 525 -14.11 40.70 -39.33
CA ARG A 525 -14.61 42.07 -39.14
C ARG A 525 -13.86 43.07 -39.99
N ARG A 526 -12.50 43.01 -40.04
CA ARG A 526 -11.68 43.91 -40.88
C ARG A 526 -12.02 43.74 -42.36
N ILE A 527 -12.18 42.51 -42.85
CA ILE A 527 -12.55 42.24 -44.26
C ILE A 527 -13.93 42.82 -44.57
N ARG A 528 -14.92 42.66 -43.66
CA ARG A 528 -16.24 43.27 -43.84
C ARG A 528 -16.19 44.79 -43.81
N GLN A 529 -15.40 45.41 -42.97
CA GLN A 529 -15.23 46.87 -42.92
C GLN A 529 -14.57 47.40 -44.20
N LEU A 530 -13.47 46.75 -44.65
CA LEU A 530 -12.83 47.10 -45.92
C LEU A 530 -13.78 46.92 -47.12
N GLY A 531 -14.55 45.85 -47.15
CA GLY A 531 -15.58 45.63 -48.19
C GLY A 531 -16.64 46.74 -48.18
N ALA A 532 -17.12 47.14 -46.98
CA ALA A 532 -18.09 48.25 -46.89
C ALA A 532 -17.49 49.59 -47.35
N VAL A 533 -16.21 49.86 -47.04
CA VAL A 533 -15.51 51.06 -47.52
C VAL A 533 -15.37 51.05 -49.06
N VAL A 534 -15.00 49.91 -49.68
CA VAL A 534 -14.89 49.77 -51.14
C VAL A 534 -16.25 49.96 -51.80
N VAL A 535 -17.30 49.38 -51.28
CA VAL A 535 -18.68 49.56 -51.79
C VAL A 535 -19.13 51.02 -51.67
N ALA A 536 -18.87 51.68 -50.52
CA ALA A 536 -19.21 53.07 -50.34
C ALA A 536 -18.40 54.00 -51.29
N SER A 537 -17.10 53.74 -51.44
CA SER A 537 -16.24 54.49 -52.38
C SER A 537 -16.67 54.30 -53.83
N GLY A 538 -17.05 53.05 -54.21
CA GLY A 538 -17.58 52.74 -55.55
C GLY A 538 -18.91 53.44 -55.81
N ALA A 539 -19.84 53.46 -54.84
CA ALA A 539 -21.09 54.19 -54.94
C ALA A 539 -20.88 55.72 -55.11
N ILE A 540 -19.95 56.30 -54.36
CA ILE A 540 -19.60 57.72 -54.47
C ILE A 540 -18.99 58.00 -55.84
N ALA A 541 -18.12 57.15 -56.38
CA ALA A 541 -17.53 57.30 -57.73
C ALA A 541 -18.59 57.23 -58.81
N VAL A 542 -19.54 56.28 -58.71
CA VAL A 542 -20.66 56.18 -59.66
C VAL A 542 -21.56 57.42 -59.62
N VAL A 543 -21.95 57.85 -58.41
CA VAL A 543 -22.74 59.10 -58.24
C VAL A 543 -22.00 60.32 -58.80
N SER A 544 -20.70 60.41 -58.53
CA SER A 544 -19.88 61.52 -59.01
C SER A 544 -19.77 61.48 -60.53
N THR A 545 -19.66 60.29 -61.15
CA THR A 545 -19.57 60.13 -62.63
C THR A 545 -20.90 60.49 -63.27
N VAL A 546 -22.01 60.03 -62.71
CA VAL A 546 -23.38 60.34 -63.19
C VAL A 546 -23.63 61.88 -63.09
N ALA A 547 -23.28 62.48 -61.96
CA ALA A 547 -23.41 63.94 -61.76
C ALA A 547 -22.55 64.76 -62.78
N ALA A 548 -21.37 64.25 -63.10
CA ALA A 548 -20.50 64.84 -64.11
C ALA A 548 -21.06 64.73 -65.55
N LEU A 549 -21.67 63.59 -65.87
CA LEU A 549 -22.33 63.36 -67.17
C LEU A 549 -23.58 64.22 -67.33
N VAL A 550 -24.44 64.31 -66.30
CA VAL A 550 -25.63 65.20 -66.32
C VAL A 550 -25.18 66.71 -66.53
N ARG A 551 -24.15 67.13 -65.84
CA ARG A 551 -23.64 68.52 -66.06
C ARG A 551 -23.02 68.77 -67.43
N ARG A 552 -22.61 67.73 -68.20
CA ARG A 552 -22.14 67.81 -69.57
C ARG A 552 -23.27 67.81 -70.60
N GLY A 553 -24.46 67.27 -70.26
CA GLY A 553 -25.63 67.29 -71.13
C GLY A 553 -26.39 68.64 -71.19
N ASP A 554 -26.18 69.46 -70.20
CA ASP A 554 -26.81 70.82 -70.11
C ASP A 554 -25.97 71.95 -70.69
N ARG A 555 -24.97 71.66 -71.50
CA ARG A 555 -24.20 72.63 -72.29
C ARG A 555 -24.32 72.20 -73.78
#